data_75c1db74a32e3d74382e6f7a6d4364c8
#
_entry.id   75c1db74a32e3d74382e6f7a6d4364c8
#
_cell.length_a   1.000
_cell.length_b   1.000
_cell.length_c   1.000
_cell.angle_alpha   90.00
_cell.angle_beta   90.00
_cell.angle_gamma   90.00
#
_symmetry.space_group_name_H-M   'P 1'
#
loop_
_entity.id
_entity.type
_entity.pdbx_description
1 polymer ?
#
loop_
_entity_poly.entity_id
_entity_poly.type
_entity_poly.pdbx_seq_one_letter_code
_entity_poly.pdbx_strand_id
1 'polypeptide(L)'
;MKLEELLEKIKNELRLRNFSPKTIKGYLSSLGAYFNYIKVISNQPDICLIKEYLLKMQDDGKSSQTVNAHLNAIKYFYREIAKSNVKIDIKFAKTSSKIPIVLSRGEIGKVINSIKNQKHKVMISLAYAAGLRVSEIINLKVKDVNLNELTIHLKEAKGKKDRITIFSEKLKNDIEEFLADKNNSDYIFASERGGRLTERTAQKIFENALRAARIKKDATFHSLRHSFATHLLENGVDIRYIQELLGHHNIRTTQIYTKVTNPSIRNIKSPLT
;
A
#
# COMPACT_ATOMS: atom_id res chain seq x y z
N MET A 1 11.08 24.85 -25.18
CA MET A 1 11.60 23.63 -24.50
C MET A 1 10.70 22.46 -24.91
N LYS A 2 11.28 21.36 -25.41
CA LYS A 2 10.50 20.17 -25.75
C LYS A 2 9.94 19.55 -24.47
N LEU A 3 8.79 18.88 -24.56
CA LEU A 3 8.11 18.24 -23.41
C LEU A 3 9.04 17.25 -22.67
N GLU A 4 9.80 16.48 -23.44
CA GLU A 4 10.75 15.48 -22.89
C GLU A 4 11.85 16.15 -22.03
N GLU A 5 12.41 17.25 -22.50
CA GLU A 5 13.42 18.03 -21.76
C GLU A 5 12.86 18.57 -20.44
N LEU A 6 11.61 19.05 -20.48
CA LEU A 6 10.93 19.52 -19.27
C LEU A 6 10.69 18.39 -18.27
N LEU A 7 10.19 17.23 -18.74
CA LEU A 7 9.94 16.08 -17.89
C LEU A 7 11.25 15.56 -17.25
N GLU A 8 12.36 15.56 -17.99
CA GLU A 8 13.65 15.14 -17.43
C GLU A 8 14.16 16.14 -16.39
N LYS A 9 13.96 17.45 -16.61
CA LYS A 9 14.27 18.49 -15.59
C LYS A 9 13.44 18.27 -14.33
N ILE A 10 12.14 18.04 -14.44
CA ILE A 10 11.25 17.75 -13.31
C ILE A 10 11.71 16.48 -12.57
N LYS A 11 12.06 15.43 -13.31
CA LYS A 11 12.57 14.19 -12.74
C LYS A 11 13.82 14.40 -11.89
N ASN A 12 14.78 15.19 -12.41
CA ASN A 12 16.01 15.49 -11.70
C ASN A 12 15.74 16.30 -10.42
N GLU A 13 14.85 17.28 -10.47
CA GLU A 13 14.44 18.06 -9.29
C GLU A 13 13.76 17.19 -8.22
N LEU A 14 12.87 16.26 -8.64
CA LEU A 14 12.25 15.30 -7.72
C LEU A 14 13.27 14.33 -7.11
N ARG A 15 14.31 13.93 -7.86
CA ARG A 15 15.41 13.10 -7.35
C ARG A 15 16.26 13.85 -6.34
N LEU A 16 16.62 15.09 -6.60
CA LEU A 16 17.36 15.95 -5.65
C LEU A 16 16.61 16.12 -4.33
N ARG A 17 15.28 16.20 -4.37
CA ARG A 17 14.42 16.24 -3.18
C ARG A 17 14.14 14.85 -2.57
N ASN A 18 14.82 13.83 -3.03
CA ASN A 18 14.74 12.46 -2.51
C ASN A 18 13.34 11.84 -2.52
N PHE A 19 12.53 12.16 -3.56
CA PHE A 19 11.25 11.51 -3.77
C PHE A 19 11.44 10.04 -4.17
N SER A 20 10.49 9.17 -3.75
CA SER A 20 10.55 7.77 -4.12
C SER A 20 10.41 7.56 -5.63
N PRO A 21 11.06 6.53 -6.23
CA PRO A 21 10.91 6.23 -7.66
C PRO A 21 9.45 6.09 -8.11
N LYS A 22 8.59 5.53 -7.26
CA LYS A 22 7.15 5.38 -7.52
C LYS A 22 6.43 6.74 -7.55
N THR A 23 6.79 7.65 -6.66
CA THR A 23 6.26 9.02 -6.62
C THR A 23 6.71 9.80 -7.87
N ILE A 24 8.00 9.73 -8.21
CA ILE A 24 8.55 10.38 -9.42
C ILE A 24 7.80 9.90 -10.66
N LYS A 25 7.65 8.59 -10.84
CA LYS A 25 6.89 8.02 -11.97
C LYS A 25 5.45 8.54 -12.01
N GLY A 26 4.77 8.61 -10.87
CA GLY A 26 3.40 9.13 -10.78
C GLY A 26 3.30 10.59 -11.19
N TYR A 27 4.21 11.44 -10.70
CA TYR A 27 4.25 12.86 -11.06
C TYR A 27 4.53 13.08 -12.54
N LEU A 28 5.54 12.37 -13.09
CA LEU A 28 5.87 12.48 -14.52
C LEU A 28 4.72 12.01 -15.42
N SER A 29 4.06 10.92 -15.06
CA SER A 29 2.88 10.43 -15.80
C SER A 29 1.74 11.44 -15.77
N SER A 30 1.43 12.01 -14.59
CA SER A 30 0.35 13.01 -14.43
C SER A 30 0.66 14.30 -15.17
N LEU A 31 1.90 14.81 -15.06
CA LEU A 31 2.32 16.04 -15.74
C LEU A 31 2.43 15.85 -17.25
N GLY A 32 2.93 14.70 -17.72
CA GLY A 32 2.96 14.39 -19.15
C GLY A 32 1.57 14.38 -19.77
N ALA A 33 0.60 13.76 -19.10
CA ALA A 33 -0.78 13.77 -19.56
C ALA A 33 -1.39 15.19 -19.57
N TYR A 34 -1.12 15.99 -18.55
CA TYR A 34 -1.59 17.38 -18.47
C TYR A 34 -0.97 18.25 -19.57
N PHE A 35 0.36 18.21 -19.75
CA PHE A 35 1.05 18.99 -20.79
C PHE A 35 0.63 18.62 -22.21
N ASN A 36 0.38 17.34 -22.46
CA ASN A 36 -0.18 16.90 -23.75
C ASN A 36 -1.59 17.43 -24.00
N TYR A 37 -2.37 17.64 -22.93
CA TYR A 37 -3.71 18.22 -23.04
C TYR A 37 -3.68 19.71 -23.37
N ILE A 38 -2.85 20.49 -22.64
CA ILE A 38 -2.81 21.96 -22.80
C ILE A 38 -2.00 22.41 -24.01
N LYS A 39 -1.15 21.53 -24.60
CA LYS A 39 -0.27 21.75 -25.76
C LYS A 39 0.76 22.87 -25.60
N VAL A 40 0.40 24.00 -24.98
CA VAL A 40 1.30 25.15 -24.73
C VAL A 40 1.67 25.17 -23.25
N ILE A 41 2.97 25.02 -22.97
CA ILE A 41 3.49 25.00 -21.59
C ILE A 41 3.92 26.42 -21.22
N SER A 42 3.25 26.99 -20.22
CA SER A 42 3.57 28.29 -19.63
C SER A 42 4.10 28.13 -18.21
N ASN A 43 4.90 29.07 -17.74
CA ASN A 43 5.32 29.16 -16.34
C ASN A 43 4.20 29.68 -15.41
N GLN A 44 3.13 30.22 -15.99
CA GLN A 44 1.96 30.66 -15.23
C GLN A 44 0.80 29.67 -15.46
N PRO A 45 0.08 29.29 -14.39
CA PRO A 45 -1.06 28.38 -14.52
C PRO A 45 -2.26 29.10 -15.13
N ASP A 46 -2.87 28.50 -16.12
CA ASP A 46 -4.21 28.82 -16.55
C ASP A 46 -5.22 28.00 -15.72
N ILE A 47 -5.91 28.68 -14.82
CA ILE A 47 -6.83 28.03 -13.88
C ILE A 47 -8.05 27.45 -14.62
N CYS A 48 -8.49 28.05 -15.72
CA CYS A 48 -9.61 27.55 -16.51
C CYS A 48 -9.23 26.25 -17.21
N LEU A 49 -8.09 26.21 -17.89
CA LEU A 49 -7.58 24.99 -18.54
C LEU A 49 -7.31 23.87 -17.55
N ILE A 50 -6.80 24.18 -16.34
CA ILE A 50 -6.63 23.16 -15.30
C ILE A 50 -7.99 22.56 -14.89
N LYS A 51 -9.01 23.40 -14.67
CA LYS A 51 -10.36 22.92 -14.33
C LYS A 51 -10.96 22.07 -15.44
N GLU A 52 -10.87 22.52 -16.69
CA GLU A 52 -11.36 21.78 -17.87
C GLU A 52 -10.68 20.40 -17.96
N TYR A 53 -9.36 20.35 -17.80
CA TYR A 53 -8.61 19.09 -17.78
C TYR A 53 -9.11 18.12 -16.70
N LEU A 54 -9.31 18.62 -15.48
CA LEU A 54 -9.78 17.79 -14.35
C LEU A 54 -11.23 17.34 -14.53
N LEU A 55 -12.10 18.19 -15.09
CA LEU A 55 -13.49 17.83 -15.43
C LEU A 55 -13.50 16.75 -16.51
N LYS A 56 -12.75 16.94 -17.60
CA LYS A 56 -12.61 15.90 -18.62
C LYS A 56 -12.17 14.56 -18.05
N MET A 57 -11.22 14.55 -17.11
CA MET A 57 -10.82 13.29 -16.45
C MET A 57 -11.99 12.64 -15.67
N GLN A 58 -12.88 13.44 -15.07
CA GLN A 58 -14.07 12.92 -14.39
C GLN A 58 -15.08 12.36 -15.39
N ASP A 59 -15.31 13.07 -16.50
CA ASP A 59 -16.19 12.64 -17.59
C ASP A 59 -15.68 11.33 -18.24
N ASP A 60 -14.35 11.18 -18.35
CA ASP A 60 -13.66 9.93 -18.76
C ASP A 60 -13.74 8.82 -17.69
N GLY A 61 -14.48 9.00 -16.60
CA GLY A 61 -14.69 8.01 -15.55
C GLY A 61 -13.47 7.77 -14.62
N LYS A 62 -12.51 8.69 -14.57
CA LYS A 62 -11.36 8.55 -13.66
C LYS A 62 -11.79 8.75 -12.21
N SER A 63 -11.21 7.94 -11.31
CA SER A 63 -11.52 8.04 -9.88
C SER A 63 -11.08 9.39 -9.29
N SER A 64 -11.80 9.86 -8.26
CA SER A 64 -11.42 11.08 -7.52
C SER A 64 -9.97 11.04 -7.01
N GLN A 65 -9.45 9.86 -6.61
CA GLN A 65 -8.05 9.71 -6.22
C GLN A 65 -7.09 9.99 -7.38
N THR A 66 -7.42 9.52 -8.60
CA THR A 66 -6.62 9.78 -9.80
C THR A 66 -6.64 11.26 -10.15
N VAL A 67 -7.81 11.88 -10.18
CA VAL A 67 -7.97 13.33 -10.42
C VAL A 67 -7.18 14.14 -9.40
N ASN A 68 -7.25 13.79 -8.13
CA ASN A 68 -6.50 14.44 -7.06
C ASN A 68 -4.97 14.26 -7.20
N ALA A 69 -4.52 13.11 -7.67
CA ALA A 69 -3.09 12.88 -7.94
C ALA A 69 -2.58 13.80 -9.07
N HIS A 70 -3.37 13.97 -10.14
CA HIS A 70 -3.04 14.91 -11.22
C HIS A 70 -3.02 16.35 -10.72
N LEU A 71 -4.06 16.78 -10.00
CA LEU A 71 -4.10 18.13 -9.42
C LEU A 71 -2.91 18.39 -8.49
N ASN A 72 -2.52 17.41 -7.69
CA ASN A 72 -1.36 17.55 -6.80
C ASN A 72 -0.05 17.70 -7.58
N ALA A 73 0.14 16.94 -8.66
CA ALA A 73 1.30 17.05 -9.53
C ALA A 73 1.34 18.41 -10.26
N ILE A 74 0.20 18.91 -10.75
CA ILE A 74 0.07 20.23 -11.38
C ILE A 74 0.40 21.34 -10.38
N LYS A 75 -0.18 21.31 -9.16
CA LYS A 75 0.14 22.27 -8.10
C LYS A 75 1.62 22.26 -7.74
N TYR A 76 2.22 21.06 -7.64
CA TYR A 76 3.64 20.93 -7.37
C TYR A 76 4.48 21.56 -8.48
N PHE A 77 4.18 21.27 -9.74
CA PHE A 77 4.90 21.83 -10.88
C PHE A 77 4.90 23.36 -10.86
N TYR A 78 3.74 23.98 -10.79
CA TYR A 78 3.65 25.44 -10.83
C TYR A 78 4.28 26.09 -9.62
N ARG A 79 4.12 25.54 -8.43
CA ARG A 79 4.69 26.10 -7.20
C ARG A 79 6.20 25.89 -7.11
N GLU A 80 6.69 24.68 -7.35
CA GLU A 80 8.07 24.30 -7.01
C GLU A 80 9.03 24.40 -8.20
N ILE A 81 8.55 24.11 -9.42
CA ILE A 81 9.38 24.05 -10.64
C ILE A 81 9.29 25.33 -11.43
N ALA A 82 8.07 25.75 -11.79
CA ALA A 82 7.82 26.98 -12.51
C ALA A 82 7.95 28.24 -11.64
N LYS A 83 7.91 28.07 -10.31
CA LYS A 83 7.97 29.15 -9.30
C LYS A 83 6.96 30.27 -9.60
N SER A 84 5.76 29.87 -10.01
CA SER A 84 4.67 30.78 -10.30
C SER A 84 4.17 31.47 -9.02
N ASN A 85 3.92 32.77 -9.11
CA ASN A 85 3.29 33.55 -8.05
C ASN A 85 1.77 33.34 -7.98
N VAL A 86 1.18 32.72 -9.00
CA VAL A 86 -0.27 32.45 -9.06
C VAL A 86 -0.60 31.19 -8.26
N LYS A 87 -1.42 31.37 -7.22
CA LYS A 87 -1.89 30.26 -6.39
C LYS A 87 -3.03 29.51 -7.08
N ILE A 88 -2.86 28.20 -7.25
CA ILE A 88 -3.93 27.33 -7.76
C ILE A 88 -4.87 26.96 -6.59
N ASP A 89 -5.96 27.73 -6.45
CA ASP A 89 -6.98 27.48 -5.41
C ASP A 89 -8.13 26.58 -5.96
N ILE A 90 -7.74 25.38 -6.41
CA ILE A 90 -8.70 24.34 -6.77
C ILE A 90 -8.71 23.33 -5.62
N LYS A 91 -9.91 23.06 -5.07
CA LYS A 91 -10.08 22.06 -4.01
C LYS A 91 -9.96 20.64 -4.56
N PHE A 92 -9.43 19.74 -3.74
CA PHE A 92 -9.41 18.31 -4.08
C PHE A 92 -10.83 17.74 -4.13
N ALA A 93 -11.07 16.85 -5.11
CA ALA A 93 -12.33 16.14 -5.21
C ALA A 93 -12.55 15.26 -3.95
N LYS A 94 -13.81 15.22 -3.47
CA LYS A 94 -14.20 14.36 -2.36
C LYS A 94 -13.94 12.90 -2.72
N THR A 95 -13.25 12.20 -1.83
CA THR A 95 -12.99 10.75 -1.98
C THR A 95 -13.92 9.97 -1.08
N SER A 96 -14.52 8.91 -1.60
CA SER A 96 -15.28 7.98 -0.76
C SER A 96 -14.33 7.18 0.14
N SER A 97 -14.59 7.16 1.43
CA SER A 97 -13.92 6.24 2.35
C SER A 97 -14.64 4.89 2.31
N LYS A 98 -14.20 3.98 1.46
CA LYS A 98 -14.73 2.61 1.49
C LYS A 98 -14.27 1.90 2.77
N ILE A 99 -15.18 1.15 3.37
CA ILE A 99 -14.84 0.28 4.49
C ILE A 99 -13.85 -0.79 4.00
N PRO A 100 -12.73 -1.04 4.71
CA PRO A 100 -11.78 -2.06 4.32
C PRO A 100 -12.42 -3.45 4.23
N ILE A 101 -12.05 -4.22 3.21
CA ILE A 101 -12.47 -5.62 3.10
C ILE A 101 -11.61 -6.44 4.06
N VAL A 102 -12.29 -7.07 5.02
CA VAL A 102 -11.71 -7.94 6.03
C VAL A 102 -12.14 -9.38 5.76
N LEU A 103 -11.18 -10.28 5.75
CA LEU A 103 -11.41 -11.72 5.72
C LEU A 103 -11.55 -12.23 7.15
N SER A 104 -12.52 -13.08 7.41
CA SER A 104 -12.65 -13.73 8.71
C SER A 104 -11.49 -14.72 8.96
N ARG A 105 -11.26 -15.11 10.22
CA ARG A 105 -10.22 -16.11 10.57
C ARG A 105 -10.40 -17.42 9.80
N GLY A 106 -11.66 -17.87 9.63
CA GLY A 106 -11.96 -19.06 8.84
C GLY A 106 -11.67 -18.88 7.35
N GLU A 107 -11.96 -17.71 6.77
CA GLU A 107 -11.62 -17.40 5.38
C GLU A 107 -10.10 -17.35 5.18
N ILE A 108 -9.35 -16.72 6.10
CA ILE A 108 -7.87 -16.74 6.07
C ILE A 108 -7.33 -18.17 6.10
N GLY A 109 -7.87 -19.02 7.00
CA GLY A 109 -7.49 -20.43 7.06
C GLY A 109 -7.74 -21.18 5.74
N LYS A 110 -8.92 -20.98 5.12
CA LYS A 110 -9.22 -21.56 3.81
C LYS A 110 -8.27 -21.09 2.72
N VAL A 111 -7.95 -19.81 2.68
CA VAL A 111 -6.99 -19.24 1.72
C VAL A 111 -5.62 -19.87 1.88
N ILE A 112 -5.08 -19.92 3.10
CA ILE A 112 -3.75 -20.50 3.38
C ILE A 112 -3.73 -22.00 3.01
N ASN A 113 -4.76 -22.74 3.38
CA ASN A 113 -4.83 -24.18 3.10
C ASN A 113 -5.03 -24.51 1.61
N SER A 114 -5.53 -23.58 0.80
CA SER A 114 -5.67 -23.76 -0.65
C SER A 114 -4.32 -23.66 -1.41
N ILE A 115 -3.27 -23.17 -0.76
CA ILE A 115 -1.96 -22.95 -1.39
C ILE A 115 -1.13 -24.22 -1.29
N LYS A 116 -0.79 -24.80 -2.45
CA LYS A 116 0.03 -26.04 -2.52
C LYS A 116 1.53 -25.78 -2.36
N ASN A 117 2.02 -24.66 -2.91
CA ASN A 117 3.44 -24.33 -2.84
C ASN A 117 3.77 -23.80 -1.44
N GLN A 118 4.69 -24.46 -0.73
CA GLN A 118 5.03 -24.17 0.67
C GLN A 118 5.60 -22.75 0.82
N LYS A 119 6.47 -22.30 -0.08
CA LYS A 119 7.00 -20.93 -0.06
C LYS A 119 5.89 -19.88 -0.15
N HIS A 120 4.91 -20.10 -1.05
CA HIS A 120 3.78 -19.18 -1.18
C HIS A 120 2.86 -19.24 0.04
N LYS A 121 2.65 -20.43 0.62
CA LYS A 121 1.85 -20.62 1.82
C LYS A 121 2.46 -19.87 3.01
N VAL A 122 3.74 -20.03 3.27
CA VAL A 122 4.46 -19.33 4.36
C VAL A 122 4.46 -17.81 4.10
N MET A 123 4.66 -17.36 2.85
CA MET A 123 4.63 -15.93 2.49
C MET A 123 3.27 -15.30 2.83
N ILE A 124 2.16 -15.92 2.45
CA ILE A 124 0.82 -15.39 2.72
C ILE A 124 0.50 -15.46 4.22
N SER A 125 0.87 -16.55 4.88
CA SER A 125 0.70 -16.72 6.32
C SER A 125 1.46 -15.65 7.10
N LEU A 126 2.72 -15.38 6.75
CA LEU A 126 3.54 -14.36 7.40
C LEU A 126 3.01 -12.94 7.11
N ALA A 127 2.58 -12.67 5.87
CA ALA A 127 1.99 -11.38 5.52
C ALA A 127 0.74 -11.06 6.37
N TYR A 128 -0.08 -12.08 6.66
CA TYR A 128 -1.21 -11.93 7.55
C TYR A 128 -0.77 -11.84 9.02
N ALA A 129 0.06 -12.78 9.50
CA ALA A 129 0.43 -12.88 10.91
C ALA A 129 1.22 -11.68 11.44
N ALA A 130 1.94 -10.97 10.57
CA ALA A 130 2.74 -9.80 10.91
C ALA A 130 2.19 -8.47 10.34
N GLY A 131 1.05 -8.51 9.66
CA GLY A 131 0.41 -7.33 9.05
C GLY A 131 1.27 -6.63 8.01
N LEU A 132 2.04 -7.36 7.20
CA LEU A 132 3.00 -6.82 6.25
C LEU A 132 2.34 -6.24 4.99
N ARG A 133 2.93 -5.16 4.47
CA ARG A 133 2.61 -4.68 3.11
C ARG A 133 3.23 -5.62 2.07
N VAL A 134 2.67 -5.65 0.85
CA VAL A 134 3.23 -6.46 -0.24
C VAL A 134 4.70 -6.10 -0.52
N SER A 135 5.05 -4.82 -0.46
CA SER A 135 6.44 -4.38 -0.65
C SER A 135 7.37 -4.81 0.49
N GLU A 136 6.86 -4.93 1.71
CA GLU A 136 7.64 -5.35 2.88
C GLU A 136 7.94 -6.84 2.81
N ILE A 137 6.95 -7.69 2.53
CA ILE A 137 7.13 -9.13 2.47
C ILE A 137 8.09 -9.57 1.35
N ILE A 138 8.04 -8.93 0.17
CA ILE A 138 8.93 -9.29 -0.94
C ILE A 138 10.37 -8.78 -0.76
N ASN A 139 10.58 -7.77 0.11
CA ASN A 139 11.90 -7.23 0.44
C ASN A 139 12.49 -7.82 1.72
N LEU A 140 11.74 -8.69 2.42
CA LEU A 140 12.15 -9.25 3.70
C LEU A 140 13.40 -10.12 3.53
N LYS A 141 14.41 -9.86 4.34
CA LYS A 141 15.69 -10.59 4.37
C LYS A 141 15.80 -11.42 5.61
N VAL A 142 16.69 -12.42 5.59
CA VAL A 142 16.97 -13.31 6.72
C VAL A 142 17.30 -12.51 7.97
N LYS A 143 18.19 -11.52 7.89
CA LYS A 143 18.63 -10.66 9.01
C LYS A 143 17.52 -9.80 9.63
N ASP A 144 16.39 -9.69 8.98
CA ASP A 144 15.28 -8.87 9.46
C ASP A 144 14.32 -9.64 10.38
N VAL A 145 14.51 -10.96 10.49
CA VAL A 145 13.65 -11.86 11.29
C VAL A 145 14.41 -12.35 12.52
N ASN A 146 13.81 -12.17 13.70
CA ASN A 146 14.28 -12.74 14.94
C ASN A 146 13.34 -13.87 15.38
N LEU A 147 13.81 -15.12 15.24
CA LEU A 147 13.03 -16.32 15.56
C LEU A 147 12.86 -16.53 17.07
N ASN A 148 13.78 -15.99 17.88
CA ASN A 148 13.72 -16.15 19.34
C ASN A 148 12.69 -15.21 19.96
N GLU A 149 12.64 -13.96 19.47
CA GLU A 149 11.71 -12.94 19.93
C GLU A 149 10.39 -12.93 19.15
N LEU A 150 10.26 -13.74 18.09
CA LEU A 150 9.12 -13.77 17.17
C LEU A 150 8.80 -12.39 16.59
N THR A 151 9.86 -11.65 16.21
CA THR A 151 9.77 -10.28 15.70
C THR A 151 10.35 -10.14 14.31
N ILE A 152 9.88 -9.13 13.59
CA ILE A 152 10.40 -8.70 12.28
C ILE A 152 10.76 -7.23 12.36
N HIS A 153 12.00 -6.89 12.05
CA HIS A 153 12.49 -5.53 11.98
C HIS A 153 12.42 -5.02 10.54
N LEU A 154 11.46 -4.18 10.26
CA LEU A 154 11.22 -3.60 8.94
C LEU A 154 11.95 -2.26 8.82
N LYS A 155 13.07 -2.26 8.09
CA LYS A 155 13.88 -1.08 7.83
C LYS A 155 13.34 -0.29 6.64
N GLU A 156 13.49 1.05 6.70
CA GLU A 156 13.08 1.97 5.62
C GLU A 156 11.64 1.75 5.11
N ALA A 157 10.72 1.37 6.01
CA ALA A 157 9.31 1.28 5.68
C ALA A 157 8.80 2.61 5.11
N LYS A 158 7.57 2.64 4.59
CA LYS A 158 6.98 3.84 3.98
C LYS A 158 7.20 5.09 4.87
N GLY A 159 7.98 6.06 4.36
CA GLY A 159 8.37 7.27 5.10
C GLY A 159 9.72 7.19 5.81
N LYS A 160 10.58 6.21 5.47
CA LYS A 160 11.94 6.00 6.01
C LYS A 160 12.01 5.85 7.54
N LYS A 161 10.94 5.33 8.16
CA LYS A 161 10.94 4.96 9.57
C LYS A 161 10.94 3.45 9.71
N ASP A 162 11.83 2.98 10.56
CA ASP A 162 11.90 1.59 10.97
C ASP A 162 10.72 1.26 11.89
N ARG A 163 10.27 0.03 11.86
CA ARG A 163 9.32 -0.50 12.82
C ARG A 163 9.58 -1.97 13.09
N ILE A 164 9.19 -2.39 14.26
CA ILE A 164 9.16 -3.80 14.64
C ILE A 164 7.71 -4.26 14.59
N THR A 165 7.48 -5.45 14.05
CA THR A 165 6.20 -6.15 14.13
C THR A 165 6.42 -7.56 14.64
N ILE A 166 5.35 -8.21 15.08
CA ILE A 166 5.37 -9.57 15.62
C ILE A 166 4.87 -10.57 14.58
N PHE A 167 5.22 -11.85 14.75
CA PHE A 167 4.58 -12.95 14.04
C PHE A 167 4.24 -14.11 14.97
N SER A 168 3.42 -15.04 14.49
CA SER A 168 2.94 -16.16 15.31
C SER A 168 4.01 -17.23 15.47
N GLU A 169 4.17 -17.76 16.69
CA GLU A 169 5.01 -18.91 16.98
C GLU A 169 4.72 -20.12 16.09
N LYS A 170 3.45 -20.29 15.66
CA LYS A 170 3.04 -21.35 14.72
C LYS A 170 3.77 -21.31 13.38
N LEU A 171 4.39 -20.19 13.02
CA LEU A 171 5.16 -20.04 11.79
C LEU A 171 6.66 -20.20 12.01
N LYS A 172 7.13 -20.36 13.26
CA LYS A 172 8.54 -20.41 13.59
C LYS A 172 9.27 -21.50 12.82
N ASN A 173 8.81 -22.73 12.93
CA ASN A 173 9.43 -23.88 12.27
C ASN A 173 9.43 -23.75 10.74
N ASP A 174 8.28 -23.34 10.16
CA ASP A 174 8.19 -23.12 8.72
C ASP A 174 9.17 -22.05 8.23
N ILE A 175 9.34 -20.96 9.00
CA ILE A 175 10.29 -19.90 8.65
C ILE A 175 11.72 -20.38 8.84
N GLU A 176 12.03 -21.05 9.93
CA GLU A 176 13.35 -21.58 10.24
C GLU A 176 13.86 -22.50 9.12
N GLU A 177 12.99 -23.39 8.60
CA GLU A 177 13.29 -24.24 7.44
C GLU A 177 13.65 -23.41 6.21
N PHE A 178 12.95 -22.29 5.97
CA PHE A 178 13.26 -21.39 4.86
C PHE A 178 14.53 -20.57 5.06
N LEU A 179 15.03 -20.46 6.27
CA LEU A 179 16.25 -19.72 6.59
C LEU A 179 17.50 -20.60 6.57
N ALA A 180 17.38 -21.92 6.74
CA ALA A 180 18.48 -22.85 7.00
C ALA A 180 19.63 -22.75 5.99
N ASP A 181 19.31 -22.60 4.69
CA ASP A 181 20.30 -22.56 3.60
C ASP A 181 20.53 -21.14 3.06
N LYS A 182 20.26 -20.09 3.84
CA LYS A 182 20.34 -18.70 3.38
C LYS A 182 21.32 -17.88 4.21
N ASN A 183 21.98 -16.93 3.53
CA ASN A 183 22.77 -15.92 4.17
C ASN A 183 21.92 -14.77 4.70
N ASN A 184 22.42 -14.03 5.68
CA ASN A 184 21.75 -12.89 6.30
C ASN A 184 21.24 -11.82 5.30
N SER A 185 21.92 -11.66 4.15
CA SER A 185 21.57 -10.69 3.11
C SER A 185 20.53 -11.18 2.12
N ASP A 186 20.19 -12.46 2.13
CA ASP A 186 19.30 -13.09 1.17
C ASP A 186 17.84 -12.74 1.44
N TYR A 187 17.04 -12.70 0.36
CA TYR A 187 15.59 -12.57 0.50
C TYR A 187 14.97 -13.89 0.96
N ILE A 188 14.09 -13.81 1.96
CA ILE A 188 13.38 -15.01 2.47
C ILE A 188 12.56 -15.63 1.33
N PHE A 189 11.84 -14.81 0.56
CA PHE A 189 11.02 -15.24 -0.56
C PHE A 189 11.67 -14.85 -1.90
N ALA A 190 12.77 -15.53 -2.22
CA ALA A 190 13.46 -15.32 -3.48
C ALA A 190 12.64 -15.80 -4.69
N SER A 191 12.87 -15.15 -5.85
CA SER A 191 12.35 -15.59 -7.14
C SER A 191 13.18 -16.77 -7.65
N GLU A 192 12.56 -17.70 -8.37
CA GLU A 192 13.28 -18.81 -9.07
C GLU A 192 14.23 -18.30 -10.16
N ARG A 193 13.99 -17.08 -10.66
CA ARG A 193 14.84 -16.40 -11.63
C ARG A 193 15.98 -15.59 -11.01
N GLY A 194 16.17 -15.73 -9.69
CA GLY A 194 17.09 -14.93 -8.89
C GLY A 194 16.48 -13.64 -8.37
N GLY A 195 17.07 -13.12 -7.27
CA GLY A 195 16.61 -11.90 -6.62
C GLY A 195 15.25 -12.02 -5.92
N ARG A 196 14.58 -10.90 -5.71
CA ARG A 196 13.27 -10.85 -5.00
C ARG A 196 12.10 -11.11 -5.92
N LEU A 197 10.96 -11.51 -5.34
CA LEU A 197 9.68 -11.53 -6.04
C LEU A 197 9.22 -10.12 -6.41
N THR A 198 8.36 -10.01 -7.43
CA THR A 198 7.68 -8.74 -7.74
C THR A 198 6.41 -8.58 -6.90
N GLU A 199 5.99 -7.33 -6.65
CA GLU A 199 4.71 -7.06 -5.99
C GLU A 199 3.55 -7.73 -6.74
N ARG A 200 3.60 -7.71 -8.08
CA ARG A 200 2.57 -8.32 -8.93
C ARG A 200 2.50 -9.83 -8.76
N THR A 201 3.65 -10.51 -8.63
CA THR A 201 3.71 -11.94 -8.36
C THR A 201 3.05 -12.29 -7.03
N ALA A 202 3.41 -11.58 -5.96
CA ALA A 202 2.81 -11.80 -4.64
C ALA A 202 1.29 -11.54 -4.63
N GLN A 203 0.84 -10.49 -5.30
CA GLN A 203 -0.59 -10.21 -5.48
C GLN A 203 -1.29 -11.33 -6.24
N LYS A 204 -0.66 -11.85 -7.32
CA LYS A 204 -1.24 -12.93 -8.13
C LYS A 204 -1.33 -14.23 -7.38
N ILE A 205 -0.34 -14.55 -6.53
CA ILE A 205 -0.39 -15.71 -5.63
C ILE A 205 -1.62 -15.60 -4.71
N PHE A 206 -1.85 -14.43 -4.11
CA PHE A 206 -3.00 -14.23 -3.24
C PHE A 206 -4.34 -14.28 -4.00
N GLU A 207 -4.45 -13.67 -5.17
CA GLU A 207 -5.64 -13.75 -6.05
C GLU A 207 -5.97 -15.20 -6.41
N ASN A 208 -4.95 -15.99 -6.75
CA ASN A 208 -5.13 -17.41 -7.07
C ASN A 208 -5.60 -18.21 -5.85
N ALA A 209 -5.05 -17.93 -4.67
CA ALA A 209 -5.44 -18.56 -3.41
C ALA A 209 -6.89 -18.22 -3.03
N LEU A 210 -7.34 -16.97 -3.19
CA LEU A 210 -8.74 -16.58 -2.98
C LEU A 210 -9.68 -17.36 -3.88
N ARG A 211 -9.35 -17.50 -5.17
CA ARG A 211 -10.16 -18.28 -6.13
C ARG A 211 -10.21 -19.75 -5.77
N ALA A 212 -9.06 -20.37 -5.43
CA ALA A 212 -8.97 -21.75 -5.02
C ALA A 212 -9.77 -22.03 -3.73
N ALA A 213 -9.76 -21.08 -2.79
CA ALA A 213 -10.54 -21.12 -1.55
C ALA A 213 -12.04 -20.81 -1.76
N ARG A 214 -12.46 -20.46 -2.98
CA ARG A 214 -13.83 -20.06 -3.34
C ARG A 214 -14.36 -18.87 -2.51
N ILE A 215 -13.47 -17.93 -2.16
CA ILE A 215 -13.83 -16.70 -1.43
C ILE A 215 -14.36 -15.67 -2.43
N LYS A 216 -15.63 -15.27 -2.26
CA LYS A 216 -16.32 -14.31 -3.17
C LYS A 216 -16.06 -12.84 -2.86
N LYS A 217 -15.34 -12.51 -1.75
CA LYS A 217 -15.01 -11.13 -1.39
C LYS A 217 -13.99 -10.57 -2.37
N ASP A 218 -14.15 -9.30 -2.77
CA ASP A 218 -13.19 -8.55 -3.59
C ASP A 218 -11.98 -8.14 -2.74
N ALA A 219 -11.28 -9.14 -2.20
CA ALA A 219 -10.13 -8.95 -1.33
C ALA A 219 -8.85 -8.84 -2.14
N THR A 220 -7.96 -7.96 -1.70
CA THR A 220 -6.62 -7.77 -2.27
C THR A 220 -5.56 -8.23 -1.28
N PHE A 221 -4.29 -8.29 -1.70
CA PHE A 221 -3.18 -8.59 -0.79
C PHE A 221 -3.19 -7.69 0.46
N HIS A 222 -3.61 -6.43 0.31
CA HIS A 222 -3.71 -5.49 1.42
C HIS A 222 -4.81 -5.87 2.44
N SER A 223 -5.79 -6.67 2.02
CA SER A 223 -6.83 -7.19 2.92
C SER A 223 -6.28 -8.12 4.00
N LEU A 224 -5.12 -8.78 3.78
CA LEU A 224 -4.42 -9.54 4.83
C LEU A 224 -4.05 -8.64 6.01
N ARG A 225 -3.47 -7.48 5.70
CA ARG A 225 -3.10 -6.49 6.72
C ARG A 225 -4.31 -5.84 7.38
N HIS A 226 -5.39 -5.60 6.64
CA HIS A 226 -6.66 -5.15 7.22
C HIS A 226 -7.23 -6.20 8.18
N SER A 227 -7.19 -7.48 7.80
CA SER A 227 -7.65 -8.58 8.64
C SER A 227 -6.79 -8.75 9.90
N PHE A 228 -5.46 -8.63 9.79
CA PHE A 228 -4.55 -8.63 10.95
C PHE A 228 -4.94 -7.54 11.96
N ALA A 229 -5.04 -6.29 11.50
CA ALA A 229 -5.36 -5.17 12.37
C ALA A 229 -6.73 -5.32 13.04
N THR A 230 -7.72 -5.76 12.27
CA THR A 230 -9.08 -6.02 12.71
C THR A 230 -9.12 -7.10 13.76
N HIS A 231 -8.43 -8.23 13.53
CA HIS A 231 -8.41 -9.35 14.45
C HIS A 231 -7.63 -9.06 15.74
N LEU A 232 -6.60 -8.19 15.68
CA LEU A 232 -5.94 -7.72 16.90
C LEU A 232 -6.89 -6.84 17.74
N LEU A 233 -7.63 -5.96 17.09
CA LEU A 233 -8.61 -5.11 17.76
C LEU A 233 -9.75 -5.96 18.39
N GLU A 234 -10.21 -7.01 17.67
CA GLU A 234 -11.18 -7.99 18.21
C GLU A 234 -10.64 -8.77 19.42
N ASN A 235 -9.31 -8.99 19.48
CA ASN A 235 -8.64 -9.60 20.62
C ASN A 235 -8.42 -8.62 21.80
N GLY A 236 -8.88 -7.35 21.70
CA GLY A 236 -8.74 -6.35 22.75
C GLY A 236 -7.41 -5.61 22.76
N VAL A 237 -6.58 -5.76 21.71
CA VAL A 237 -5.31 -5.01 21.61
C VAL A 237 -5.61 -3.53 21.40
N ASP A 238 -4.97 -2.66 22.20
CA ASP A 238 -5.14 -1.22 22.09
C ASP A 238 -4.74 -0.72 20.70
N ILE A 239 -5.52 0.22 20.18
CA ILE A 239 -5.34 0.77 18.83
C ILE A 239 -3.98 1.43 18.62
N ARG A 240 -3.34 1.92 19.69
CA ARG A 240 -2.00 2.54 19.63
C ARG A 240 -0.94 1.50 19.34
N TYR A 241 -0.98 0.32 19.97
CA TYR A 241 -0.09 -0.79 19.64
C TYR A 241 -0.31 -1.29 18.21
N ILE A 242 -1.57 -1.37 17.78
CA ILE A 242 -1.87 -1.71 16.37
C ILE A 242 -1.29 -0.66 15.42
N GLN A 243 -1.37 0.63 15.77
CA GLN A 243 -0.76 1.70 14.98
C GLN A 243 0.75 1.52 14.85
N GLU A 244 1.46 1.19 15.94
CA GLU A 244 2.90 0.96 15.97
C GLU A 244 3.29 -0.26 15.14
N LEU A 245 2.65 -1.42 15.37
CA LEU A 245 2.87 -2.65 14.61
C LEU A 245 2.66 -2.44 13.11
N LEU A 246 1.69 -1.63 12.72
CA LEU A 246 1.44 -1.29 11.33
C LEU A 246 2.36 -0.18 10.80
N GLY A 247 2.99 0.63 11.64
CA GLY A 247 3.78 1.80 11.25
C GLY A 247 2.91 2.86 10.55
N HIS A 248 1.76 3.19 11.12
CA HIS A 248 0.91 4.26 10.64
C HIS A 248 1.30 5.59 11.29
N HIS A 249 1.72 6.58 10.50
CA HIS A 249 2.05 7.93 11.00
C HIS A 249 0.84 8.65 11.61
N ASN A 250 -0.35 8.38 11.09
CA ASN A 250 -1.57 9.03 11.55
C ASN A 250 -2.53 8.00 12.12
N ILE A 251 -2.95 8.20 13.36
CA ILE A 251 -3.89 7.32 14.05
C ILE A 251 -5.21 7.16 13.28
N ARG A 252 -5.64 8.19 12.53
CA ARG A 252 -6.84 8.11 11.67
C ARG A 252 -6.79 6.97 10.66
N THR A 253 -5.58 6.57 10.23
CA THR A 253 -5.39 5.42 9.32
C THR A 253 -5.69 4.10 10.04
N THR A 254 -5.48 4.03 11.35
CA THR A 254 -5.79 2.86 12.18
C THR A 254 -7.24 2.87 12.65
N GLN A 255 -7.81 4.06 12.90
CA GLN A 255 -9.22 4.22 13.29
C GLN A 255 -10.23 3.69 12.26
N ILE A 256 -9.83 3.47 10.99
CA ILE A 256 -10.72 2.83 10.01
C ILE A 256 -11.15 1.42 10.45
N TYR A 257 -10.31 0.73 11.23
CA TYR A 257 -10.60 -0.62 11.72
C TYR A 257 -11.68 -0.63 12.81
N THR A 258 -11.82 0.43 13.60
CA THR A 258 -12.89 0.53 14.60
C THR A 258 -14.29 0.60 13.96
N LYS A 259 -14.37 1.03 12.69
CA LYS A 259 -15.63 1.02 11.92
C LYS A 259 -16.01 -0.38 11.43
N VAL A 260 -15.05 -1.29 11.34
CA VAL A 260 -15.26 -2.68 10.89
C VAL A 260 -15.57 -3.60 12.07
N THR A 261 -14.91 -3.33 13.19
CA THR A 261 -15.05 -4.09 14.42
C THR A 261 -15.49 -3.13 15.52
N ASN A 262 -16.75 -2.98 15.71
CA ASN A 262 -17.25 -2.52 16.99
C ASN A 262 -17.73 -3.76 17.75
N PRO A 263 -16.94 -4.34 18.68
CA PRO A 263 -17.37 -5.50 19.47
C PRO A 263 -18.70 -5.22 20.16
N SER A 264 -18.93 -3.96 20.57
CA SER A 264 -20.17 -3.50 21.16
C SER A 264 -21.33 -3.61 20.16
N ILE A 265 -21.14 -3.27 18.88
CA ILE A 265 -22.19 -3.41 17.85
C ILE A 265 -22.50 -4.88 17.56
N ARG A 266 -21.50 -5.77 17.54
CA ARG A 266 -21.71 -7.21 17.32
C ARG A 266 -22.49 -7.87 18.46
N ASN A 267 -22.35 -7.34 19.68
CA ASN A 267 -23.05 -7.84 20.85
C ASN A 267 -24.45 -7.21 21.05
N ILE A 268 -24.80 -6.20 20.23
CA ILE A 268 -26.14 -5.63 20.24
C ILE A 268 -27.08 -6.65 19.57
N LYS A 269 -28.01 -7.18 20.34
CA LYS A 269 -29.08 -8.01 19.80
C LYS A 269 -30.03 -7.15 18.97
N SER A 270 -30.41 -7.66 17.80
CA SER A 270 -31.45 -6.99 17.00
C SER A 270 -32.76 -6.93 17.82
N PRO A 271 -33.53 -5.82 17.72
CA PRO A 271 -34.85 -5.76 18.36
C PRO A 271 -35.84 -6.80 17.78
N LEU A 272 -35.52 -7.41 16.65
CA LEU A 272 -36.26 -8.52 16.10
C LEU A 272 -35.66 -9.83 16.66
N THR A 273 -35.98 -10.17 17.89
CA THR A 273 -35.64 -11.44 18.55
C THR A 273 -36.92 -12.18 18.91
#